data_d6b5b56cb09692c211d225cad8f21ebe
#
_entry.id   d6b5b56cb09692c211d225cad8f21ebe
#
_cell.length_a   1.000
_cell.length_b   1.000
_cell.length_c   1.000
_cell.angle_alpha   90.00
_cell.angle_beta   90.00
_cell.angle_gamma   90.00
#
_symmetry.space_group_name_H-M   'P 1'
#
loop_
_entity.id
_entity.type
_entity.pdbx_description
1 polymer ?
#
loop_
_entity_poly.entity_id
_entity_poly.type
_entity_poly.pdbx_seq_one_letter_code
_entity_poly.pdbx_strand_id
1 'polypeptide(L)'
;MIEEIKKLSEVFFDDVVSIRRHLHMNPELSFEEFETSKYIKKLLSSWDIEYIDGYAKTGILAVIKGESPLSKVISIRADFDALPINEENDVDYRSKKKDVMHACGHDAHTACLLGAIKILNATKNSWKGTIKFIFQPAEERLPGGANQMIKEGVLENPKVQNVIAQHVLPELEVGKVGFRCGTYMASTDEIYINICGLGGHAAIPEKYNNPIIASSDLILKLNDFFYDKDDVIFAIGYVNASGSTNVIPNNVNLMGTFRALDENFRIKSHNNIKKIVNEVCEKYNVEIDLEIRKGYPALNNDKEFTKKQIYNAKKYLGQENVVELPIRMTAEDFSYFSNALPSCFYRLGTGNKKRGIVHGLHTSKFDIDEKSLKIGMGMMAYLAINS
;
A
#
# COMPACT_ATOMS: atom_id res chain seq x y z
N MET A 1 1.24 27.86 -16.00
CA MET A 1 1.53 26.74 -15.09
C MET A 1 1.01 25.38 -15.63
N ILE A 2 -0.30 25.14 -15.90
CA ILE A 2 -0.78 23.84 -16.44
C ILE A 2 -0.08 23.48 -17.74
N GLU A 3 -0.09 24.34 -18.73
CA GLU A 3 0.53 24.06 -20.03
C GLU A 3 2.05 23.90 -19.94
N GLU A 4 2.69 24.61 -19.03
CA GLU A 4 4.12 24.47 -18.75
C GLU A 4 4.44 23.10 -18.14
N ILE A 5 3.67 22.64 -17.14
CA ILE A 5 3.82 21.31 -16.55
C ILE A 5 3.58 20.23 -17.60
N LYS A 6 2.52 20.35 -18.42
CA LYS A 6 2.25 19.40 -19.51
C LYS A 6 3.40 19.33 -20.51
N LYS A 7 3.93 20.51 -20.92
CA LYS A 7 5.08 20.58 -21.81
C LYS A 7 6.32 19.91 -21.20
N LEU A 8 6.62 20.17 -19.93
CA LEU A 8 7.75 19.55 -19.24
C LEU A 8 7.52 18.03 -19.06
N SER A 9 6.27 17.59 -18.85
CA SER A 9 5.94 16.16 -18.82
C SER A 9 6.20 15.45 -20.16
N GLU A 10 6.02 16.14 -21.29
CA GLU A 10 6.45 15.62 -22.61
C GLU A 10 7.98 15.57 -22.73
N VAL A 11 8.66 16.64 -22.33
CA VAL A 11 10.12 16.74 -22.42
C VAL A 11 10.83 15.67 -21.58
N PHE A 12 10.30 15.36 -20.39
CA PHE A 12 10.92 14.41 -19.47
C PHE A 12 10.36 12.98 -19.61
N PHE A 13 9.44 12.72 -20.55
CA PHE A 13 8.75 11.45 -20.67
C PHE A 13 9.70 10.27 -20.89
N ASP A 14 10.60 10.37 -21.85
CA ASP A 14 11.52 9.27 -22.19
C ASP A 14 12.50 8.98 -21.05
N ASP A 15 12.93 10.03 -20.33
CA ASP A 15 13.75 9.85 -19.11
C ASP A 15 12.99 9.06 -18.04
N VAL A 16 11.72 9.42 -17.80
CA VAL A 16 10.88 8.75 -16.78
C VAL A 16 10.54 7.32 -17.16
N VAL A 17 10.31 7.04 -18.46
CA VAL A 17 10.16 5.66 -18.96
C VAL A 17 11.47 4.87 -18.71
N SER A 18 12.62 5.46 -19.01
CA SER A 18 13.92 4.82 -18.78
C SER A 18 14.17 4.53 -17.30
N ILE A 19 13.78 5.44 -16.41
CA ILE A 19 13.87 5.27 -14.96
C ILE A 19 12.94 4.13 -14.51
N ARG A 20 11.67 4.12 -14.93
CA ARG A 20 10.70 3.04 -14.62
C ARG A 20 11.23 1.68 -15.05
N ARG A 21 11.72 1.56 -16.28
CA ARG A 21 12.25 0.30 -16.81
C ARG A 21 13.49 -0.16 -16.07
N HIS A 22 14.37 0.77 -15.66
CA HIS A 22 15.52 0.44 -14.82
C HIS A 22 15.09 -0.15 -13.47
N LEU A 23 14.13 0.48 -12.80
CA LEU A 23 13.57 0.00 -11.52
C LEU A 23 12.90 -1.37 -11.72
N HIS A 24 12.09 -1.53 -12.76
CA HIS A 24 11.40 -2.77 -13.08
C HIS A 24 12.34 -3.94 -13.33
N MET A 25 13.46 -3.69 -14.03
CA MET A 25 14.50 -4.70 -14.26
C MET A 25 15.29 -5.11 -13.02
N ASN A 26 15.32 -4.26 -11.99
CA ASN A 26 16.15 -4.44 -10.80
C ASN A 26 15.33 -4.35 -9.51
N PRO A 27 14.22 -5.11 -9.36
CA PRO A 27 13.34 -5.01 -8.20
C PRO A 27 14.02 -5.53 -6.94
N GLU A 28 13.67 -4.98 -5.79
CA GLU A 28 14.16 -5.40 -4.48
C GLU A 28 12.98 -5.55 -3.50
N LEU A 29 13.06 -6.56 -2.63
CA LEU A 29 12.03 -6.85 -1.65
C LEU A 29 12.03 -5.82 -0.51
N SER A 30 10.89 -5.75 0.18
CA SER A 30 10.67 -4.84 1.33
C SER A 30 11.80 -4.92 2.37
N PHE A 31 12.35 -3.77 2.77
CA PHE A 31 13.48 -3.57 3.67
C PHE A 31 14.86 -4.02 3.12
N GLU A 32 14.95 -4.39 1.85
CA GLU A 32 16.17 -4.84 1.17
C GLU A 32 16.49 -3.99 -0.09
N GLU A 33 15.83 -2.83 -0.24
CA GLU A 33 15.86 -1.97 -1.44
C GLU A 33 17.12 -1.08 -1.52
N PHE A 34 18.29 -1.65 -1.27
CA PHE A 34 19.56 -0.90 -1.15
C PHE A 34 20.03 -0.33 -2.49
N GLU A 35 20.01 -1.12 -3.57
CA GLU A 35 20.45 -0.65 -4.88
C GLU A 35 19.41 0.30 -5.50
N THR A 36 18.13 0.08 -5.23
CA THR A 36 17.05 1.01 -5.60
C THR A 36 17.24 2.37 -4.94
N SER A 37 17.47 2.40 -3.61
CA SER A 37 17.79 3.61 -2.86
C SER A 37 19.03 4.32 -3.42
N LYS A 38 20.08 3.57 -3.69
CA LYS A 38 21.33 4.08 -4.27
C LYS A 38 21.11 4.72 -5.67
N TYR A 39 20.29 4.07 -6.50
CA TYR A 39 19.92 4.58 -7.81
C TYR A 39 19.15 5.90 -7.72
N ILE A 40 18.15 5.99 -6.84
CA ILE A 40 17.39 7.23 -6.59
C ILE A 40 18.33 8.35 -6.13
N LYS A 41 19.22 8.08 -5.15
CA LYS A 41 20.21 9.06 -4.65
C LYS A 41 21.13 9.54 -5.75
N LYS A 42 21.58 8.65 -6.64
CA LYS A 42 22.42 9.03 -7.78
C LYS A 42 21.69 10.00 -8.71
N LEU A 43 20.42 9.78 -9.01
CA LEU A 43 19.61 10.67 -9.82
C LEU A 43 19.41 12.04 -9.15
N LEU A 44 19.01 12.05 -7.87
CA LEU A 44 18.84 13.28 -7.10
C LEU A 44 20.13 14.12 -7.06
N SER A 45 21.26 13.48 -6.79
CA SER A 45 22.58 14.15 -6.80
C SER A 45 22.94 14.71 -8.17
N SER A 46 22.63 13.98 -9.27
CA SER A 46 22.91 14.48 -10.64
C SER A 46 22.05 15.67 -11.06
N TRP A 47 20.97 15.93 -10.34
CA TRP A 47 20.06 17.09 -10.55
C TRP A 47 20.23 18.18 -9.50
N ASP A 48 21.24 18.10 -8.63
CA ASP A 48 21.50 19.03 -7.51
C ASP A 48 20.27 19.17 -6.57
N ILE A 49 19.58 18.06 -6.30
CA ILE A 49 18.44 18.03 -5.37
C ILE A 49 18.93 17.62 -3.98
N GLU A 50 18.63 18.46 -2.97
CA GLU A 50 18.93 18.18 -1.56
C GLU A 50 18.11 16.96 -1.10
N TYR A 51 18.75 16.02 -0.40
CA TYR A 51 18.06 14.88 0.21
C TYR A 51 18.71 14.44 1.53
N ILE A 52 17.93 13.74 2.33
CA ILE A 52 18.35 13.01 3.53
C ILE A 52 17.96 11.55 3.29
N ASP A 53 18.86 10.62 3.58
CA ASP A 53 18.62 9.19 3.43
C ASP A 53 18.69 8.46 4.78
N GLY A 54 18.38 7.15 4.77
CA GLY A 54 18.46 6.28 5.93
C GLY A 54 17.15 6.14 6.71
N TYR A 55 16.07 6.83 6.33
CA TYR A 55 14.75 6.59 6.91
C TYR A 55 14.31 5.14 6.66
N ALA A 56 13.83 4.47 7.70
CA ALA A 56 13.45 3.05 7.62
C ALA A 56 14.49 2.19 6.86
N LYS A 57 15.79 2.47 7.04
CA LYS A 57 17.00 1.91 6.42
C LYS A 57 17.28 2.42 5.00
N THR A 58 16.35 2.30 4.07
CA THR A 58 16.56 2.56 2.62
C THR A 58 15.81 3.77 2.10
N GLY A 59 14.89 4.33 2.91
CA GLY A 59 14.05 5.47 2.55
C GLY A 59 14.82 6.78 2.38
N ILE A 60 14.27 7.67 1.55
CA ILE A 60 14.89 8.95 1.19
C ILE A 60 13.83 10.05 1.29
N LEU A 61 14.26 11.21 1.78
CA LEU A 61 13.50 12.44 1.80
C LEU A 61 14.22 13.49 0.95
N ALA A 62 13.69 13.83 -0.21
CA ALA A 62 14.21 14.94 -1.02
C ALA A 62 13.36 16.21 -0.78
N VAL A 63 13.97 17.39 -1.01
CA VAL A 63 13.32 18.69 -0.74
C VAL A 63 13.59 19.68 -1.86
N ILE A 64 12.53 20.34 -2.33
CA ILE A 64 12.65 21.51 -3.20
C ILE A 64 11.95 22.70 -2.55
N LYS A 65 12.66 23.83 -2.48
CA LYS A 65 12.16 25.10 -1.97
C LYS A 65 11.82 26.00 -3.15
N GLY A 66 10.56 26.38 -3.27
CA GLY A 66 10.10 27.42 -4.20
C GLY A 66 10.22 28.81 -3.59
N GLU A 67 9.51 29.81 -4.15
CA GLU A 67 9.41 31.12 -3.54
C GLU A 67 8.70 31.06 -2.19
N SER A 68 9.10 31.93 -1.25
CA SER A 68 8.53 31.98 0.12
C SER A 68 8.43 30.58 0.77
N PRO A 69 9.54 29.88 1.02
CA PRO A 69 9.57 28.45 1.35
C PRO A 69 8.74 28.06 2.57
N LEU A 70 8.57 28.95 3.54
CA LEU A 70 7.82 28.69 4.76
C LEU A 70 6.31 28.95 4.65
N SER A 71 5.82 29.45 3.51
CA SER A 71 4.40 29.78 3.33
C SER A 71 3.49 28.54 3.37
N LYS A 72 3.98 27.39 2.87
CA LYS A 72 3.35 26.08 3.00
C LYS A 72 4.40 24.97 2.84
N VAL A 73 4.11 23.81 3.42
CA VAL A 73 4.95 22.60 3.28
C VAL A 73 4.06 21.43 2.92
N ILE A 74 4.24 20.89 1.72
CA ILE A 74 3.48 19.75 1.21
C ILE A 74 4.43 18.57 0.98
N SER A 75 3.96 17.36 1.19
CA SER A 75 4.72 16.17 0.83
C SER A 75 4.03 15.35 -0.26
N ILE A 76 4.83 14.74 -1.13
CA ILE A 76 4.39 13.73 -2.09
C ILE A 76 5.13 12.44 -1.75
N ARG A 77 4.42 11.33 -1.68
CA ARG A 77 4.98 10.01 -1.36
C ARG A 77 4.91 9.08 -2.56
N ALA A 78 5.97 8.32 -2.79
CA ALA A 78 5.98 7.10 -3.59
C ALA A 78 6.70 5.99 -2.81
N ASP A 79 6.16 4.79 -2.90
CA ASP A 79 6.80 3.56 -2.47
C ASP A 79 7.75 3.01 -3.55
N PHE A 80 8.65 2.06 -3.18
CA PHE A 80 9.62 1.54 -4.15
C PHE A 80 10.05 0.07 -3.93
N ASP A 81 9.41 -0.66 -3.03
CA ASP A 81 9.64 -2.08 -2.83
C ASP A 81 8.92 -2.96 -3.87
N ALA A 82 9.34 -4.22 -3.97
CA ALA A 82 8.82 -5.21 -4.90
C ALA A 82 8.31 -6.46 -4.18
N LEU A 83 7.68 -7.35 -4.93
CA LEU A 83 7.02 -8.56 -4.45
C LEU A 83 7.78 -9.83 -4.82
N PRO A 84 7.69 -10.91 -4.02
CA PRO A 84 8.26 -12.22 -4.33
C PRO A 84 7.39 -12.96 -5.36
N ILE A 85 7.37 -12.45 -6.60
CA ILE A 85 6.58 -12.96 -7.72
C ILE A 85 7.51 -13.18 -8.91
N ASN A 86 7.43 -14.36 -9.54
CA ASN A 86 8.15 -14.61 -10.79
C ASN A 86 7.41 -13.98 -11.96
N GLU A 87 8.07 -13.06 -12.66
CA GLU A 87 7.49 -12.36 -13.79
C GLU A 87 7.37 -13.26 -15.03
N GLU A 88 6.21 -13.21 -15.69
CA GLU A 88 5.91 -13.98 -16.90
C GLU A 88 5.71 -13.10 -18.15
N ASN A 89 5.96 -11.80 -18.04
CA ASN A 89 5.88 -10.89 -19.19
C ASN A 89 7.03 -11.16 -20.18
N ASP A 90 6.73 -11.01 -21.47
CA ASP A 90 7.73 -11.04 -22.56
C ASP A 90 8.00 -9.60 -23.03
N VAL A 91 8.81 -8.88 -22.24
CA VAL A 91 9.17 -7.48 -22.46
C VAL A 91 10.68 -7.26 -22.24
N ASP A 92 11.26 -6.31 -22.95
CA ASP A 92 12.70 -6.01 -22.90
C ASP A 92 13.17 -5.55 -21.50
N TYR A 93 12.24 -4.99 -20.71
CA TYR A 93 12.51 -4.50 -19.35
C TYR A 93 12.06 -5.46 -18.26
N ARG A 94 11.84 -6.74 -18.57
CA ARG A 94 11.51 -7.78 -17.59
C ARG A 94 12.51 -7.83 -16.44
N SER A 95 12.01 -8.16 -15.24
CA SER A 95 12.85 -8.37 -14.06
C SER A 95 14.04 -9.30 -14.35
N LYS A 96 15.23 -8.86 -13.94
CA LYS A 96 16.47 -9.65 -13.98
C LYS A 96 16.68 -10.48 -12.72
N LYS A 97 15.82 -10.30 -11.70
CA LYS A 97 15.87 -11.05 -10.45
C LYS A 97 14.79 -12.13 -10.47
N LYS A 98 15.27 -13.39 -10.38
CA LYS A 98 14.37 -14.54 -10.31
C LYS A 98 13.43 -14.39 -9.10
N ASP A 99 12.15 -14.70 -9.30
CA ASP A 99 11.10 -14.70 -8.27
C ASP A 99 10.92 -13.34 -7.55
N VAL A 100 11.30 -12.22 -8.18
CA VAL A 100 11.06 -10.86 -7.68
C VAL A 100 10.57 -9.97 -8.81
N MET A 101 9.49 -9.23 -8.61
CA MET A 101 8.86 -8.37 -9.61
C MET A 101 8.19 -7.15 -8.98
N HIS A 102 8.24 -6.00 -9.65
CA HIS A 102 7.36 -4.87 -9.33
C HIS A 102 5.93 -5.13 -9.82
N ALA A 103 5.23 -6.06 -9.16
CA ALA A 103 3.86 -6.45 -9.51
C ALA A 103 2.77 -5.56 -8.89
N CYS A 104 3.16 -4.51 -8.14
CA CYS A 104 2.25 -3.49 -7.60
C CYS A 104 2.47 -2.10 -8.23
N GLY A 105 3.45 -1.95 -9.12
CA GLY A 105 3.70 -0.71 -9.86
C GLY A 105 4.47 0.36 -9.09
N HIS A 106 5.18 -0.01 -8.02
CA HIS A 106 6.00 0.92 -7.23
C HIS A 106 7.16 1.51 -8.03
N ASP A 107 7.65 0.80 -9.06
CA ASP A 107 8.55 1.33 -10.09
C ASP A 107 7.95 2.54 -10.83
N ALA A 108 6.66 2.47 -11.17
CA ALA A 108 5.95 3.57 -11.81
C ALA A 108 5.67 4.73 -10.84
N HIS A 109 5.35 4.44 -9.57
CA HIS A 109 5.15 5.48 -8.55
C HIS A 109 6.43 6.29 -8.35
N THR A 110 7.54 5.59 -8.13
CA THR A 110 8.87 6.20 -7.96
C THR A 110 9.33 6.95 -9.21
N ALA A 111 9.13 6.40 -10.41
CA ALA A 111 9.45 7.08 -11.66
C ALA A 111 8.62 8.37 -11.85
N CYS A 112 7.31 8.32 -11.55
CA CYS A 112 6.45 9.51 -11.56
C CYS A 112 6.91 10.58 -10.56
N LEU A 113 7.31 10.17 -9.35
CA LEU A 113 7.81 11.09 -8.32
C LEU A 113 9.12 11.76 -8.76
N LEU A 114 10.05 11.01 -9.35
CA LEU A 114 11.29 11.55 -9.92
C LEU A 114 11.00 12.49 -11.10
N GLY A 115 10.03 12.17 -11.94
CA GLY A 115 9.55 13.07 -13.00
C GLY A 115 8.94 14.36 -12.44
N ALA A 116 8.13 14.27 -11.39
CA ALA A 116 7.57 15.43 -10.69
C ALA A 116 8.66 16.32 -10.08
N ILE A 117 9.73 15.74 -9.52
CA ILE A 117 10.92 16.47 -9.04
C ILE A 117 11.55 17.27 -10.18
N LYS A 118 11.79 16.68 -11.35
CA LYS A 118 12.34 17.40 -12.51
C LYS A 118 11.48 18.60 -12.93
N ILE A 119 10.15 18.40 -13.00
CA ILE A 119 9.19 19.46 -13.35
C ILE A 119 9.23 20.58 -12.31
N LEU A 120 9.14 20.23 -11.02
CA LEU A 120 9.07 21.20 -9.93
C LEU A 120 10.39 21.95 -9.73
N ASN A 121 11.54 21.31 -9.97
CA ASN A 121 12.82 21.98 -9.95
C ASN A 121 12.99 22.96 -11.13
N ALA A 122 12.57 22.56 -12.34
CA ALA A 122 12.59 23.45 -13.51
C ALA A 122 11.66 24.67 -13.35
N THR A 123 10.61 24.57 -12.54
CA THR A 123 9.62 25.63 -12.32
C THR A 123 9.70 26.28 -10.94
N LYS A 124 10.79 26.06 -10.17
CA LYS A 124 10.87 26.44 -8.74
C LYS A 124 10.65 27.95 -8.45
N ASN A 125 10.90 28.80 -9.41
CA ASN A 125 10.67 30.25 -9.30
C ASN A 125 9.22 30.67 -9.68
N SER A 126 8.34 29.72 -9.97
CA SER A 126 6.96 29.97 -10.40
C SER A 126 5.91 29.47 -9.39
N TRP A 127 6.32 28.92 -8.25
CA TRP A 127 5.43 28.45 -7.19
C TRP A 127 5.99 28.76 -5.80
N LYS A 128 5.12 28.73 -4.77
CA LYS A 128 5.48 29.10 -3.39
C LYS A 128 5.44 27.91 -2.46
N GLY A 129 6.27 27.95 -1.41
CA GLY A 129 6.32 26.94 -0.36
C GLY A 129 7.50 25.98 -0.51
N THR A 130 7.44 24.89 0.24
CA THR A 130 8.40 23.76 0.20
C THR A 130 7.65 22.49 -0.16
N ILE A 131 8.22 21.71 -1.07
CA ILE A 131 7.71 20.37 -1.39
C ILE A 131 8.75 19.33 -0.95
N LYS A 132 8.30 18.39 -0.12
CA LYS A 132 9.06 17.24 0.34
C LYS A 132 8.64 16.00 -0.46
N PHE A 133 9.62 15.22 -0.91
CA PHE A 133 9.41 14.02 -1.71
C PHE A 133 9.86 12.82 -0.89
N ILE A 134 8.90 12.02 -0.48
CA ILE A 134 9.13 10.83 0.34
C ILE A 134 9.23 9.62 -0.58
N PHE A 135 10.42 9.06 -0.69
CA PHE A 135 10.65 7.74 -1.28
C PHE A 135 10.60 6.73 -0.15
N GLN A 136 9.53 5.97 -0.10
CA GLN A 136 9.21 5.09 1.03
C GLN A 136 9.51 3.63 0.70
N PRO A 137 10.32 2.93 1.52
CA PRO A 137 10.52 1.49 1.41
C PRO A 137 9.36 0.70 2.03
N ALA A 138 9.32 -0.61 1.74
CA ALA A 138 8.58 -1.62 2.51
C ALA A 138 7.10 -1.33 2.75
N GLU A 139 6.35 -1.01 1.67
CA GLU A 139 4.90 -0.92 1.75
C GLU A 139 4.25 -2.31 1.90
N GLU A 140 4.79 -3.32 1.22
CA GLU A 140 4.22 -4.67 1.08
C GLU A 140 4.46 -5.59 2.30
N ARG A 141 5.21 -5.12 3.31
CA ARG A 141 5.59 -5.94 4.46
C ARG A 141 5.45 -5.21 5.78
N LEU A 142 4.70 -5.81 6.72
CA LEU A 142 4.59 -5.30 8.09
C LEU A 142 5.98 -5.17 8.77
N PRO A 143 6.18 -4.13 9.57
CA PRO A 143 5.21 -3.13 10.05
C PRO A 143 4.98 -1.93 9.11
N GLY A 144 5.50 -1.95 7.88
CA GLY A 144 5.43 -0.88 6.90
C GLY A 144 6.47 0.20 7.08
N GLY A 145 7.03 0.69 5.94
CA GLY A 145 8.02 1.76 5.95
C GLY A 145 7.43 3.10 6.37
N ALA A 146 6.15 3.38 6.06
CA ALA A 146 5.49 4.63 6.41
C ALA A 146 5.54 4.92 7.92
N ASN A 147 5.17 3.93 8.74
CA ASN A 147 5.17 4.08 10.20
C ASN A 147 6.57 4.36 10.75
N GLN A 148 7.60 3.69 10.21
CA GLN A 148 8.98 3.90 10.62
C GLN A 148 9.48 5.29 10.23
N MET A 149 9.28 5.72 8.98
CA MET A 149 9.67 7.04 8.50
C MET A 149 9.00 8.17 9.29
N ILE A 150 7.71 8.03 9.65
CA ILE A 150 6.99 9.00 10.48
C ILE A 150 7.63 9.10 11.88
N LYS A 151 7.92 7.97 12.53
CA LYS A 151 8.59 7.93 13.83
C LYS A 151 10.00 8.54 13.79
N GLU A 152 10.70 8.42 12.68
CA GLU A 152 12.01 9.00 12.44
C GLU A 152 11.95 10.48 12.02
N GLY A 153 10.74 11.08 11.97
CA GLY A 153 10.55 12.52 11.79
C GLY A 153 10.50 12.98 10.33
N VAL A 154 10.16 12.12 9.37
CA VAL A 154 10.06 12.50 7.94
C VAL A 154 9.09 13.64 7.68
N LEU A 155 8.09 13.84 8.56
CA LEU A 155 7.10 14.92 8.47
C LEU A 155 7.54 16.22 9.15
N GLU A 156 8.68 16.22 9.85
CA GLU A 156 9.20 17.37 10.58
C GLU A 156 10.31 18.09 9.79
N ASN A 157 10.67 19.28 10.20
CA ASN A 157 11.81 20.08 9.78
C ASN A 157 11.98 20.29 8.25
N PRO A 158 11.09 21.07 7.57
CA PRO A 158 9.94 21.78 8.12
C PRO A 158 8.72 20.87 8.27
N LYS A 159 7.82 21.22 9.20
CA LYS A 159 6.61 20.43 9.48
C LYS A 159 5.68 20.40 8.26
N VAL A 160 5.34 19.19 7.81
CA VAL A 160 4.43 18.95 6.69
C VAL A 160 2.99 19.24 7.10
N GLN A 161 2.24 19.89 6.23
CA GLN A 161 0.82 20.22 6.42
C GLN A 161 -0.11 19.19 5.78
N ASN A 162 0.28 18.68 4.60
CA ASN A 162 -0.51 17.70 3.85
C ASN A 162 0.39 16.72 3.12
N VAL A 163 -0.08 15.48 2.94
CA VAL A 163 0.59 14.47 2.11
C VAL A 163 -0.31 14.02 0.96
N ILE A 164 0.28 13.87 -0.21
CA ILE A 164 -0.36 13.33 -1.40
C ILE A 164 0.38 12.06 -1.80
N ALA A 165 -0.34 10.99 -2.18
CA ALA A 165 0.25 9.84 -2.81
C ALA A 165 -0.59 9.39 -4.00
N GLN A 166 0.10 8.84 -5.00
CA GLN A 166 -0.47 8.25 -6.20
C GLN A 166 -0.19 6.75 -6.20
N HIS A 167 -1.18 5.96 -6.59
CA HIS A 167 -0.99 4.55 -6.83
C HIS A 167 -1.61 4.14 -8.18
N VAL A 168 -0.97 3.28 -8.92
CA VAL A 168 -1.49 2.74 -10.19
C VAL A 168 -2.78 1.93 -9.98
N LEU A 169 -3.63 1.92 -10.99
CA LEU A 169 -4.88 1.14 -11.00
C LEU A 169 -5.10 0.56 -12.39
N PRO A 170 -4.76 -0.74 -12.63
CA PRO A 170 -4.89 -1.38 -13.94
C PRO A 170 -6.34 -1.48 -14.44
N GLU A 171 -7.32 -1.52 -13.52
CA GLU A 171 -8.75 -1.55 -13.87
C GLU A 171 -9.26 -0.21 -14.42
N LEU A 172 -8.51 0.87 -14.20
CA LEU A 172 -8.78 2.20 -14.74
C LEU A 172 -7.93 2.42 -16.00
N GLU A 173 -8.57 2.88 -17.07
CA GLU A 173 -7.86 3.14 -18.34
C GLU A 173 -6.85 4.28 -18.20
N VAL A 174 -5.73 4.15 -18.92
CA VAL A 174 -4.75 5.24 -19.09
C VAL A 174 -5.45 6.50 -19.58
N GLY A 175 -5.06 7.65 -19.04
CA GLY A 175 -5.74 8.92 -19.30
C GLY A 175 -6.65 9.38 -18.17
N LYS A 176 -6.99 8.51 -17.24
CA LYS A 176 -7.90 8.79 -16.13
C LYS A 176 -7.20 8.74 -14.78
N VAL A 177 -7.76 9.47 -13.81
CA VAL A 177 -7.41 9.38 -12.39
C VAL A 177 -8.66 9.18 -11.55
N GLY A 178 -8.52 8.49 -10.42
CA GLY A 178 -9.63 8.21 -9.54
C GLY A 178 -9.38 8.68 -8.10
N PHE A 179 -10.43 9.19 -7.47
CA PHE A 179 -10.39 9.71 -6.09
C PHE A 179 -11.55 9.15 -5.27
N ARG A 180 -11.36 9.11 -3.97
CA ARG A 180 -12.44 8.91 -3.00
C ARG A 180 -12.22 9.79 -1.77
N CYS A 181 -13.23 10.56 -1.38
CA CYS A 181 -13.23 11.33 -0.14
C CYS A 181 -13.64 10.45 1.05
N GLY A 182 -12.99 10.64 2.20
CA GLY A 182 -13.30 9.88 3.41
C GLY A 182 -12.68 8.49 3.39
N THR A 183 -13.33 7.53 4.05
CA THR A 183 -12.86 6.14 4.14
C THR A 183 -12.68 5.53 2.75
N TYR A 184 -11.49 5.01 2.48
CA TYR A 184 -11.14 4.50 1.16
C TYR A 184 -10.66 3.04 1.17
N MET A 185 -9.73 2.68 2.07
CA MET A 185 -9.20 1.32 2.14
C MET A 185 -9.25 0.79 3.58
N ALA A 186 -9.39 -0.53 3.70
CA ALA A 186 -9.53 -1.18 4.99
C ALA A 186 -8.21 -1.25 5.77
N SER A 187 -8.33 -1.42 7.08
CA SER A 187 -7.25 -1.91 7.92
C SER A 187 -6.91 -3.36 7.58
N THR A 188 -5.77 -3.86 8.07
CA THR A 188 -5.42 -5.28 7.96
C THR A 188 -4.82 -5.77 9.26
N ASP A 189 -5.25 -6.96 9.69
CA ASP A 189 -4.66 -7.73 10.79
C ASP A 189 -4.43 -9.17 10.36
N GLU A 190 -3.38 -9.77 10.88
CA GLU A 190 -3.12 -11.19 10.74
C GLU A 190 -3.56 -11.91 12.03
N ILE A 191 -4.26 -13.01 11.87
CA ILE A 191 -4.80 -13.83 12.97
C ILE A 191 -4.08 -15.17 12.96
N TYR A 192 -3.42 -15.51 14.06
CA TYR A 192 -2.80 -16.80 14.28
C TYR A 192 -3.42 -17.47 15.50
N ILE A 193 -3.87 -18.71 15.34
CA ILE A 193 -4.55 -19.46 16.40
C ILE A 193 -3.93 -20.85 16.47
N ASN A 194 -3.42 -21.23 17.64
CA ASN A 194 -2.99 -22.57 17.94
C ASN A 194 -3.91 -23.18 18.99
N ILE A 195 -4.60 -24.28 18.65
CA ILE A 195 -5.54 -24.97 19.52
C ILE A 195 -4.86 -26.23 20.00
N CYS A 196 -4.62 -26.32 21.30
CA CYS A 196 -3.98 -27.44 21.98
C CYS A 196 -5.06 -28.25 22.74
N GLY A 197 -5.24 -29.49 22.33
CA GLY A 197 -6.09 -30.46 23.01
C GLY A 197 -5.30 -31.68 23.51
N LEU A 198 -6.01 -32.68 23.98
CA LEU A 198 -5.44 -33.97 24.28
C LEU A 198 -5.79 -34.93 23.15
N GLY A 199 -4.80 -35.34 22.36
CA GLY A 199 -4.95 -36.31 21.28
C GLY A 199 -5.09 -37.76 21.84
N GLY A 200 -5.47 -38.69 20.94
CA GLY A 200 -5.64 -40.05 21.37
C GLY A 200 -6.20 -40.99 20.30
N HIS A 201 -6.50 -42.21 20.69
CA HIS A 201 -7.13 -43.19 19.82
C HIS A 201 -8.59 -42.80 19.55
N ALA A 202 -8.96 -42.60 18.29
CA ALA A 202 -10.27 -42.07 17.89
C ALA A 202 -11.49 -42.91 18.39
N ALA A 203 -11.28 -44.21 18.70
CA ALA A 203 -12.32 -45.10 19.24
C ALA A 203 -12.50 -45.00 20.77
N ILE A 204 -11.74 -44.12 21.46
CA ILE A 204 -11.80 -43.98 22.93
C ILE A 204 -12.08 -42.49 23.27
N PRO A 205 -13.31 -41.99 23.00
CA PRO A 205 -13.62 -40.55 23.07
C PRO A 205 -13.49 -39.96 24.47
N GLU A 206 -13.58 -40.75 25.51
CA GLU A 206 -13.43 -40.32 26.91
C GLU A 206 -11.96 -39.99 27.30
N LYS A 207 -10.99 -40.30 26.44
CA LYS A 207 -9.56 -40.08 26.70
C LYS A 207 -8.93 -38.96 25.90
N TYR A 208 -9.72 -38.19 25.14
CA TYR A 208 -9.17 -37.05 24.39
C TYR A 208 -10.09 -35.83 24.39
N ASN A 209 -9.52 -34.66 24.20
CA ASN A 209 -10.23 -33.41 23.91
C ASN A 209 -9.90 -33.02 22.48
N ASN A 210 -10.82 -33.26 21.55
CA ASN A 210 -10.52 -33.16 20.12
C ASN A 210 -10.35 -31.70 19.64
N PRO A 211 -9.13 -31.25 19.33
CA PRO A 211 -8.89 -29.86 18.88
C PRO A 211 -9.43 -29.60 17.46
N ILE A 212 -9.68 -30.65 16.65
CA ILE A 212 -10.30 -30.48 15.32
C ILE A 212 -11.75 -30.05 15.47
N ILE A 213 -12.52 -30.64 16.41
CA ILE A 213 -13.90 -30.25 16.66
C ILE A 213 -13.95 -28.82 17.25
N ALA A 214 -13.03 -28.50 18.18
CA ALA A 214 -12.92 -27.18 18.76
C ALA A 214 -12.59 -26.12 17.67
N SER A 215 -11.66 -26.42 16.75
CA SER A 215 -11.32 -25.53 15.64
C SER A 215 -12.48 -25.30 14.68
N SER A 216 -13.28 -26.33 14.40
CA SER A 216 -14.45 -26.25 13.52
C SER A 216 -15.53 -25.34 14.12
N ASP A 217 -15.84 -25.49 15.43
CA ASP A 217 -16.79 -24.62 16.14
C ASP A 217 -16.27 -23.17 16.20
N LEU A 218 -14.98 -22.97 16.47
CA LEU A 218 -14.36 -21.64 16.48
C LEU A 218 -14.48 -20.95 15.13
N ILE A 219 -14.15 -21.63 14.03
CA ILE A 219 -14.24 -21.08 12.67
C ILE A 219 -15.68 -20.68 12.37
N LEU A 220 -16.66 -21.54 12.66
CA LEU A 220 -18.08 -21.26 12.42
C LEU A 220 -18.56 -20.07 13.25
N LYS A 221 -18.27 -20.02 14.55
CA LYS A 221 -18.66 -18.90 15.42
C LYS A 221 -18.04 -17.56 14.97
N LEU A 222 -16.77 -17.55 14.59
CA LEU A 222 -16.12 -16.35 14.09
C LEU A 222 -16.71 -15.93 12.73
N ASN A 223 -16.94 -16.88 11.83
CA ASN A 223 -17.58 -16.60 10.55
C ASN A 223 -18.97 -16.00 10.75
N ASP A 224 -19.84 -16.64 11.56
CA ASP A 224 -21.19 -16.17 11.83
C ASP A 224 -21.21 -14.79 12.49
N PHE A 225 -20.26 -14.52 13.40
CA PHE A 225 -20.14 -13.20 14.04
C PHE A 225 -19.85 -12.07 13.05
N PHE A 226 -19.09 -12.34 11.97
CA PHE A 226 -18.71 -11.34 10.98
C PHE A 226 -19.53 -11.38 9.69
N TYR A 227 -20.37 -12.39 9.45
CA TYR A 227 -21.05 -12.67 8.19
C TYR A 227 -21.89 -11.49 7.65
N ASP A 228 -22.71 -10.86 8.50
CA ASP A 228 -23.64 -9.79 8.10
C ASP A 228 -23.06 -8.38 8.24
N LYS A 229 -21.75 -8.24 8.18
CA LYS A 229 -21.08 -6.94 8.35
C LYS A 229 -20.43 -6.48 7.03
N ASP A 230 -21.06 -5.49 6.37
CA ASP A 230 -20.63 -5.00 5.04
C ASP A 230 -19.23 -4.40 5.01
N ASP A 231 -18.77 -3.83 6.13
CA ASP A 231 -17.51 -3.07 6.22
C ASP A 231 -16.36 -3.88 6.83
N VAL A 232 -16.48 -5.22 6.81
CA VAL A 232 -15.55 -6.14 7.49
C VAL A 232 -15.29 -7.38 6.64
N ILE A 233 -14.06 -7.86 6.67
CA ILE A 233 -13.69 -9.20 6.20
C ILE A 233 -13.00 -9.94 7.36
N PHE A 234 -13.51 -11.12 7.66
CA PHE A 234 -12.81 -12.12 8.47
C PHE A 234 -12.71 -13.41 7.64
N ALA A 235 -11.49 -13.93 7.49
CA ALA A 235 -11.29 -15.17 6.73
C ALA A 235 -10.16 -16.00 7.34
N ILE A 236 -10.43 -17.31 7.52
CA ILE A 236 -9.39 -18.28 7.82
C ILE A 236 -8.95 -18.90 6.49
N GLY A 237 -7.68 -18.66 6.12
CA GLY A 237 -7.08 -19.14 4.87
C GLY A 237 -6.20 -20.39 5.03
N TYR A 238 -5.90 -20.78 6.28
CA TYR A 238 -5.03 -21.91 6.57
C TYR A 238 -5.54 -22.71 7.75
N VAL A 239 -5.61 -24.04 7.60
CA VAL A 239 -5.94 -25.01 8.65
C VAL A 239 -4.95 -26.18 8.53
N ASN A 240 -4.28 -26.52 9.62
CA ASN A 240 -3.38 -27.66 9.67
C ASN A 240 -3.61 -28.48 10.94
N ALA A 241 -3.83 -29.80 10.77
CA ALA A 241 -3.98 -30.78 11.83
C ALA A 241 -3.28 -32.08 11.44
N SER A 242 -2.28 -32.51 12.22
CA SER A 242 -1.44 -33.68 11.90
C SER A 242 -1.98 -34.95 12.54
N GLY A 243 -3.22 -35.35 12.21
CA GLY A 243 -3.85 -36.60 12.66
C GLY A 243 -3.81 -37.71 11.60
N SER A 244 -4.49 -38.82 11.88
CA SER A 244 -4.79 -39.86 10.91
C SER A 244 -6.21 -40.39 11.12
N THR A 245 -6.65 -41.33 10.31
CA THR A 245 -8.04 -41.87 10.38
C THR A 245 -8.47 -42.37 11.76
N ASN A 246 -7.51 -42.81 12.57
CA ASN A 246 -7.76 -43.39 13.91
C ASN A 246 -6.92 -42.70 15.01
N VAL A 247 -6.25 -41.57 14.70
CA VAL A 247 -5.44 -40.81 15.65
C VAL A 247 -5.90 -39.34 15.68
N ILE A 248 -6.44 -38.90 16.81
CA ILE A 248 -6.77 -37.53 17.08
C ILE A 248 -5.47 -36.76 17.39
N PRO A 249 -5.16 -35.65 16.72
CA PRO A 249 -3.94 -34.87 16.97
C PRO A 249 -4.02 -34.08 18.28
N ASN A 250 -2.87 -33.65 18.79
CA ASN A 250 -2.80 -32.74 19.94
C ASN A 250 -3.05 -31.28 19.55
N ASN A 251 -2.75 -30.90 18.31
CA ASN A 251 -2.75 -29.49 17.93
C ASN A 251 -3.46 -29.27 16.59
N VAL A 252 -4.10 -28.09 16.46
CA VAL A 252 -4.59 -27.54 15.20
C VAL A 252 -4.11 -26.09 15.08
N ASN A 253 -3.49 -25.74 13.94
CA ASN A 253 -3.05 -24.40 13.62
C ASN A 253 -3.97 -23.78 12.59
N LEU A 254 -4.43 -22.55 12.86
CA LEU A 254 -5.21 -21.72 11.96
C LEU A 254 -4.48 -20.42 11.69
N MET A 255 -4.57 -19.91 10.45
CA MET A 255 -4.14 -18.57 10.11
C MET A 255 -5.23 -17.88 9.30
N GLY A 256 -5.41 -16.59 9.57
CA GLY A 256 -6.46 -15.82 8.93
C GLY A 256 -6.12 -14.34 8.81
N THR A 257 -7.03 -13.61 8.21
CA THR A 257 -6.97 -12.14 8.09
C THR A 257 -8.25 -11.51 8.63
N PHE A 258 -8.08 -10.33 9.23
CA PHE A 258 -9.18 -9.47 9.62
C PHE A 258 -8.99 -8.09 9.00
N ARG A 259 -10.05 -7.55 8.38
CA ARG A 259 -10.06 -6.23 7.74
C ARG A 259 -11.28 -5.45 8.16
N ALA A 260 -11.13 -4.16 8.42
CA ALA A 260 -12.24 -3.29 8.81
C ALA A 260 -12.04 -1.87 8.25
N LEU A 261 -13.11 -1.20 7.88
CA LEU A 261 -13.10 0.20 7.43
C LEU A 261 -13.15 1.20 8.59
N ASP A 262 -13.62 0.77 9.76
CA ASP A 262 -13.71 1.59 10.98
C ASP A 262 -12.76 1.08 12.07
N GLU A 263 -11.86 1.94 12.55
CA GLU A 263 -10.85 1.60 13.56
C GLU A 263 -11.47 1.29 14.94
N ASN A 264 -12.57 1.95 15.32
CA ASN A 264 -13.24 1.65 16.59
C ASN A 264 -13.88 0.27 16.54
N PHE A 265 -14.49 -0.08 15.40
CA PHE A 265 -15.03 -1.41 15.17
C PHE A 265 -13.92 -2.47 15.14
N ARG A 266 -12.77 -2.17 14.51
CA ARG A 266 -11.58 -3.04 14.51
C ARG A 266 -11.16 -3.42 15.94
N ILE A 267 -10.99 -2.41 16.82
CA ILE A 267 -10.59 -2.62 18.22
C ILE A 267 -11.62 -3.44 19.00
N LYS A 268 -12.92 -3.15 18.81
CA LYS A 268 -14.02 -3.92 19.43
C LYS A 268 -14.02 -5.36 18.95
N SER A 269 -13.73 -5.59 17.65
CA SER A 269 -13.69 -6.92 17.05
C SER A 269 -12.57 -7.77 17.61
N HIS A 270 -11.40 -7.22 17.88
CA HIS A 270 -10.33 -7.96 18.58
C HIS A 270 -10.78 -8.51 19.94
N ASN A 271 -11.55 -7.72 20.70
CA ASN A 271 -12.09 -8.16 21.99
C ASN A 271 -13.17 -9.24 21.81
N ASN A 272 -14.01 -9.13 20.79
CA ASN A 272 -15.01 -10.14 20.48
C ASN A 272 -14.39 -11.47 20.03
N ILE A 273 -13.33 -11.41 19.20
CA ILE A 273 -12.55 -12.61 18.82
C ILE A 273 -12.03 -13.31 20.07
N LYS A 274 -11.40 -12.58 20.99
CA LYS A 274 -10.89 -13.13 22.27
C LYS A 274 -12.01 -13.77 23.10
N LYS A 275 -13.18 -13.14 23.16
CA LYS A 275 -14.34 -13.68 23.89
C LYS A 275 -14.80 -15.01 23.29
N ILE A 276 -14.96 -15.07 21.96
CA ILE A 276 -15.37 -16.30 21.25
C ILE A 276 -14.33 -17.40 21.44
N VAL A 277 -13.04 -17.07 21.41
CA VAL A 277 -11.95 -18.03 21.70
C VAL A 277 -12.09 -18.61 23.09
N ASN A 278 -12.32 -17.79 24.12
CA ASN A 278 -12.50 -18.25 25.50
C ASN A 278 -13.72 -19.17 25.66
N GLU A 279 -14.85 -18.85 25.03
CA GLU A 279 -16.05 -19.70 25.02
C GLU A 279 -15.77 -21.10 24.44
N VAL A 280 -14.94 -21.16 23.37
CA VAL A 280 -14.55 -22.44 22.77
C VAL A 280 -13.55 -23.19 23.65
N CYS A 281 -12.60 -22.51 24.30
CA CYS A 281 -11.70 -23.11 25.26
C CYS A 281 -12.48 -23.84 26.37
N GLU A 282 -13.45 -23.17 27.00
CA GLU A 282 -14.27 -23.71 28.06
C GLU A 282 -15.14 -24.88 27.58
N LYS A 283 -15.81 -24.71 26.42
CA LYS A 283 -16.73 -25.70 25.86
C LYS A 283 -16.07 -27.05 25.56
N TYR A 284 -14.85 -27.02 25.03
CA TYR A 284 -14.14 -28.22 24.57
C TYR A 284 -12.99 -28.64 25.49
N ASN A 285 -12.78 -27.92 26.57
CA ASN A 285 -11.67 -28.13 27.51
C ASN A 285 -10.32 -28.25 26.78
N VAL A 286 -10.03 -27.23 25.93
CA VAL A 286 -8.79 -27.08 25.16
C VAL A 286 -8.13 -25.78 25.52
N GLU A 287 -6.83 -25.69 25.28
CA GLU A 287 -6.08 -24.42 25.38
C GLU A 287 -5.99 -23.79 23.97
N ILE A 288 -6.20 -22.47 23.87
CA ILE A 288 -6.08 -21.75 22.61
C ILE A 288 -5.14 -20.55 22.80
N ASP A 289 -4.03 -20.58 22.07
CA ASP A 289 -3.15 -19.42 21.92
C ASP A 289 -3.60 -18.59 20.72
N LEU A 290 -3.97 -17.33 20.97
CA LEU A 290 -4.43 -16.37 19.97
C LEU A 290 -3.46 -15.20 19.86
N GLU A 291 -2.80 -15.08 18.73
CA GLU A 291 -2.02 -13.90 18.36
C GLU A 291 -2.78 -13.09 17.30
N ILE A 292 -3.04 -11.80 17.58
CA ILE A 292 -3.55 -10.82 16.63
C ILE A 292 -2.43 -9.84 16.31
N ARG A 293 -1.78 -9.99 15.16
CA ARG A 293 -0.77 -9.04 14.67
C ARG A 293 -1.47 -7.88 13.98
N LYS A 294 -1.44 -6.73 14.66
CA LYS A 294 -2.00 -5.51 14.08
C LYS A 294 -1.15 -5.03 12.91
N GLY A 295 -1.76 -4.97 11.76
CA GLY A 295 -1.18 -4.40 10.55
C GLY A 295 -1.60 -2.94 10.35
N TYR A 296 -1.75 -2.52 9.09
CA TYR A 296 -2.04 -1.15 8.71
C TYR A 296 -3.42 -0.70 9.19
N PRO A 297 -3.57 0.55 9.65
CA PRO A 297 -4.89 1.10 9.95
C PRO A 297 -5.70 1.35 8.67
N ALA A 298 -6.99 1.65 8.82
CA ALA A 298 -7.83 2.06 7.70
C ALA A 298 -7.32 3.37 7.09
N LEU A 299 -7.29 3.44 5.76
CA LEU A 299 -6.92 4.63 5.01
C LEU A 299 -8.14 5.52 4.86
N ASN A 300 -8.03 6.74 5.40
CA ASN A 300 -9.06 7.75 5.34
C ASN A 300 -8.52 9.01 4.67
N ASN A 301 -8.98 9.29 3.46
CA ASN A 301 -8.66 10.54 2.77
C ASN A 301 -9.37 11.72 3.43
N ASP A 302 -8.64 12.77 3.80
CA ASP A 302 -9.28 13.98 4.33
C ASP A 302 -10.29 14.55 3.34
N LYS A 303 -11.51 14.79 3.79
CA LYS A 303 -12.62 15.14 2.90
C LYS A 303 -12.39 16.48 2.19
N GLU A 304 -11.98 17.50 2.92
CA GLU A 304 -11.83 18.86 2.35
C GLU A 304 -10.57 18.96 1.50
N PHE A 305 -9.47 18.39 1.95
CA PHE A 305 -8.23 18.35 1.18
C PHE A 305 -8.42 17.55 -0.12
N THR A 306 -9.09 16.39 -0.06
CA THR A 306 -9.35 15.56 -1.25
C THR A 306 -10.30 16.24 -2.24
N LYS A 307 -11.37 16.93 -1.78
CA LYS A 307 -12.21 17.74 -2.68
C LYS A 307 -11.41 18.80 -3.43
N LYS A 308 -10.48 19.47 -2.74
CA LYS A 308 -9.55 20.42 -3.37
C LYS A 308 -8.68 19.75 -4.43
N GLN A 309 -8.15 18.55 -4.15
CA GLN A 309 -7.35 17.80 -5.12
C GLN A 309 -8.18 17.32 -6.32
N ILE A 310 -9.42 16.88 -6.12
CA ILE A 310 -10.36 16.55 -7.21
C ILE A 310 -10.60 17.76 -8.13
N TYR A 311 -10.83 18.94 -7.54
CA TYR A 311 -11.01 20.17 -8.32
C TYR A 311 -9.77 20.50 -9.14
N ASN A 312 -8.57 20.38 -8.55
CA ASN A 312 -7.31 20.60 -9.24
C ASN A 312 -7.08 19.56 -10.35
N ALA A 313 -7.38 18.28 -10.08
CA ALA A 313 -7.28 17.21 -11.07
C ALA A 313 -8.19 17.47 -12.29
N LYS A 314 -9.42 17.90 -12.06
CA LYS A 314 -10.38 18.28 -13.12
C LYS A 314 -9.87 19.44 -13.97
N LYS A 315 -9.21 20.41 -13.37
CA LYS A 315 -8.57 21.52 -14.10
C LYS A 315 -7.39 21.05 -14.96
N TYR A 316 -6.60 20.10 -14.45
CA TYR A 316 -5.41 19.61 -15.14
C TYR A 316 -5.75 18.65 -16.29
N LEU A 317 -6.66 17.71 -16.05
CA LEU A 317 -6.88 16.55 -16.93
C LEU A 317 -8.21 16.62 -17.73
N GLY A 318 -9.14 17.49 -17.33
CA GLY A 318 -10.53 17.49 -17.80
C GLY A 318 -11.47 16.75 -16.88
N GLN A 319 -12.71 17.20 -16.82
CA GLN A 319 -13.71 16.65 -15.87
C GLN A 319 -14.02 15.18 -16.13
N GLU A 320 -14.07 14.77 -17.39
CA GLU A 320 -14.39 13.42 -17.87
C GLU A 320 -13.32 12.37 -17.52
N ASN A 321 -12.12 12.84 -17.19
CA ASN A 321 -10.98 11.98 -16.88
C ASN A 321 -10.74 11.83 -15.36
N VAL A 322 -11.62 12.41 -14.52
CA VAL A 322 -11.55 12.30 -13.06
C VAL A 322 -12.77 11.57 -12.55
N VAL A 323 -12.57 10.36 -12.03
CA VAL A 323 -13.64 9.47 -11.60
C VAL A 323 -13.70 9.33 -10.08
N GLU A 324 -14.88 9.04 -9.54
CA GLU A 324 -15.05 8.61 -8.16
C GLU A 324 -14.80 7.10 -8.05
N LEU A 325 -14.09 6.69 -7.00
CA LEU A 325 -13.75 5.29 -6.77
C LEU A 325 -14.61 4.65 -5.67
N PRO A 326 -14.92 3.35 -5.78
CA PRO A 326 -15.54 2.61 -4.70
C PRO A 326 -14.57 2.40 -3.53
N ILE A 327 -15.11 2.07 -2.36
CA ILE A 327 -14.34 1.57 -1.21
C ILE A 327 -13.63 0.26 -1.61
N ARG A 328 -12.44 0.05 -1.05
CA ARG A 328 -11.64 -1.17 -1.27
C ARG A 328 -11.34 -1.84 0.08
N MET A 329 -11.45 -3.15 0.10
CA MET A 329 -11.09 -3.95 1.29
C MET A 329 -9.61 -4.36 1.32
N THR A 330 -8.80 -3.86 0.36
CA THR A 330 -7.33 -3.95 0.40
C THR A 330 -6.77 -2.94 1.40
N ALA A 331 -5.56 -3.18 1.89
CA ALA A 331 -4.87 -2.28 2.82
C ALA A 331 -3.71 -1.55 2.11
N GLU A 332 -3.20 -0.50 2.74
CA GLU A 332 -2.12 0.36 2.24
C GLU A 332 -1.48 1.09 3.44
N ASP A 333 -0.16 1.09 3.56
CA ASP A 333 0.53 1.69 4.70
C ASP A 333 0.59 3.22 4.67
N PHE A 334 0.24 3.86 3.53
CA PHE A 334 -0.05 5.29 3.47
C PHE A 334 -1.12 5.71 4.49
N SER A 335 -1.90 4.77 4.97
CA SER A 335 -2.85 4.97 6.06
C SER A 335 -2.21 5.59 7.31
N TYR A 336 -0.94 5.33 7.58
CA TYR A 336 -0.22 5.99 8.69
C TYR A 336 -0.06 7.49 8.44
N PHE A 337 0.23 7.92 7.20
CA PHE A 337 0.26 9.34 6.83
C PHE A 337 -1.13 9.96 6.93
N SER A 338 -2.17 9.28 6.41
CA SER A 338 -3.54 9.81 6.41
C SER A 338 -4.15 9.91 7.80
N ASN A 339 -3.65 9.15 8.78
CA ASN A 339 -4.04 9.24 10.18
C ASN A 339 -3.21 10.28 10.97
N ALA A 340 -2.03 10.69 10.44
CA ALA A 340 -1.18 11.68 11.07
C ALA A 340 -1.58 13.13 10.70
N LEU A 341 -2.00 13.37 9.45
CA LEU A 341 -2.36 14.69 8.95
C LEU A 341 -3.28 14.62 7.72
N PRO A 342 -3.96 15.73 7.35
CA PRO A 342 -4.84 15.73 6.18
C PRO A 342 -4.11 15.29 4.92
N SER A 343 -4.58 14.21 4.30
CA SER A 343 -3.89 13.54 3.21
C SER A 343 -4.84 13.13 2.09
N CYS A 344 -4.29 12.93 0.89
CA CYS A 344 -5.03 12.47 -0.28
C CYS A 344 -4.26 11.36 -1.00
N PHE A 345 -4.81 10.17 -0.99
CA PHE A 345 -4.36 9.02 -1.78
C PHE A 345 -5.28 8.84 -2.98
N TYR A 346 -4.73 8.91 -4.19
CA TYR A 346 -5.51 8.79 -5.42
C TYR A 346 -4.96 7.72 -6.36
N ARG A 347 -5.74 7.32 -7.35
CA ARG A 347 -5.36 6.30 -8.32
C ARG A 347 -5.06 6.89 -9.69
N LEU A 348 -3.99 6.38 -10.30
CA LEU A 348 -3.61 6.65 -11.68
C LEU A 348 -4.05 5.47 -12.55
N GLY A 349 -4.87 5.71 -13.56
CA GLY A 349 -5.25 4.71 -14.54
C GLY A 349 -4.06 4.29 -15.40
N THR A 350 -3.80 2.99 -15.47
CA THR A 350 -2.67 2.39 -16.19
C THR A 350 -3.08 1.29 -17.15
N GLY A 351 -4.36 0.88 -17.14
CA GLY A 351 -4.86 -0.18 -18.01
C GLY A 351 -5.00 0.27 -19.47
N ASN A 352 -4.83 -0.68 -20.39
CA ASN A 352 -5.09 -0.47 -21.83
C ASN A 352 -5.53 -1.78 -22.49
N LYS A 353 -6.84 -1.98 -22.59
CA LYS A 353 -7.42 -3.21 -23.19
C LYS A 353 -6.98 -3.43 -24.63
N LYS A 354 -6.80 -2.36 -25.43
CA LYS A 354 -6.38 -2.46 -26.83
C LYS A 354 -4.95 -2.99 -26.99
N ARG A 355 -4.10 -2.77 -25.98
CA ARG A 355 -2.72 -3.25 -25.93
C ARG A 355 -2.55 -4.53 -25.11
N GLY A 356 -3.64 -5.12 -24.60
CA GLY A 356 -3.59 -6.31 -23.74
C GLY A 356 -3.10 -6.05 -22.31
N ILE A 357 -2.99 -4.80 -21.87
CA ILE A 357 -2.59 -4.43 -20.52
C ILE A 357 -3.84 -4.45 -19.64
N VAL A 358 -4.15 -5.64 -19.11
CA VAL A 358 -5.40 -5.93 -18.40
C VAL A 358 -5.21 -6.72 -17.10
N HIS A 359 -3.97 -7.11 -16.82
CA HIS A 359 -3.67 -7.92 -15.62
C HIS A 359 -3.67 -7.05 -14.37
N GLY A 360 -4.26 -7.57 -13.30
CA GLY A 360 -4.37 -6.89 -12.02
C GLY A 360 -3.05 -6.83 -11.26
N LEU A 361 -3.03 -6.04 -10.19
CA LEU A 361 -1.93 -5.98 -9.22
C LEU A 361 -1.65 -7.38 -8.63
N HIS A 362 -0.42 -7.61 -8.18
CA HIS A 362 0.07 -8.85 -7.57
C HIS A 362 -0.05 -10.10 -8.48
N THR A 363 -0.05 -9.90 -9.80
CA THR A 363 -0.03 -11.01 -10.77
C THR A 363 1.28 -11.04 -11.54
N SER A 364 1.70 -12.24 -11.97
CA SER A 364 2.95 -12.47 -12.74
C SER A 364 3.00 -11.76 -14.10
N LYS A 365 1.83 -11.32 -14.60
CA LYS A 365 1.68 -10.62 -15.89
C LYS A 365 1.24 -9.16 -15.74
N PHE A 366 1.33 -8.61 -14.53
CA PHE A 366 1.07 -7.19 -14.32
C PHE A 366 2.02 -6.33 -15.17
N ASP A 367 1.49 -5.33 -15.83
CA ASP A 367 2.23 -4.25 -16.51
C ASP A 367 1.34 -3.00 -16.62
N ILE A 368 1.92 -1.90 -17.06
CA ILE A 368 1.24 -0.62 -17.22
C ILE A 368 1.33 -0.11 -18.65
N ASP A 369 0.38 0.70 -19.09
CA ASP A 369 0.63 1.57 -20.25
C ASP A 369 1.53 2.72 -19.80
N GLU A 370 2.78 2.73 -20.30
CA GLU A 370 3.79 3.72 -19.90
C GLU A 370 3.38 5.16 -20.21
N LYS A 371 2.38 5.40 -21.09
CA LYS A 371 1.78 6.74 -21.28
C LYS A 371 1.18 7.31 -19.99
N SER A 372 0.82 6.46 -19.03
CA SER A 372 0.36 6.87 -17.70
C SER A 372 1.43 7.65 -16.92
N LEU A 373 2.71 7.35 -17.12
CA LEU A 373 3.83 8.02 -16.44
C LEU A 373 3.85 9.53 -16.69
N LYS A 374 3.55 9.94 -17.93
CA LYS A 374 3.45 11.36 -18.29
C LYS A 374 2.35 12.06 -17.52
N ILE A 375 1.21 11.42 -17.39
CA ILE A 375 0.08 11.94 -16.62
C ILE A 375 0.41 11.95 -15.12
N GLY A 376 0.99 10.86 -14.62
CA GLY A 376 1.34 10.70 -13.22
C GLY A 376 2.30 11.75 -12.71
N MET A 377 3.43 11.97 -13.41
CA MET A 377 4.43 12.96 -12.98
C MET A 377 3.88 14.39 -13.03
N GLY A 378 3.12 14.73 -14.08
CA GLY A 378 2.54 16.07 -14.21
C GLY A 378 1.43 16.33 -13.20
N MET A 379 0.60 15.31 -12.93
CA MET A 379 -0.45 15.38 -11.91
C MET A 379 0.14 15.55 -10.51
N MET A 380 1.15 14.75 -10.11
CA MET A 380 1.85 14.90 -8.83
C MET A 380 2.38 16.34 -8.66
N ALA A 381 3.06 16.87 -9.69
CA ALA A 381 3.61 18.23 -9.66
C ALA A 381 2.50 19.27 -9.52
N TYR A 382 1.44 19.16 -10.32
CA TYR A 382 0.34 20.14 -10.32
C TYR A 382 -0.46 20.13 -9.02
N LEU A 383 -0.78 18.95 -8.48
CA LEU A 383 -1.51 18.82 -7.22
C LEU A 383 -0.70 19.42 -6.06
N ALA A 384 0.62 19.17 -5.98
CA ALA A 384 1.46 19.67 -4.89
C ALA A 384 1.52 21.20 -4.83
N ILE A 385 1.69 21.87 -5.96
CA ILE A 385 1.79 23.35 -5.96
C ILE A 385 0.45 24.05 -5.72
N ASN A 386 -0.68 23.37 -5.96
CA ASN A 386 -2.04 23.89 -5.75
C ASN A 386 -2.72 23.36 -4.47
N SER A 387 -1.97 22.67 -3.64
CA SER A 387 -2.42 22.16 -2.34
C SER A 387 -2.64 23.25 -1.30
#